data_fef82cbb520ea3650e514a98620bb05c
#
_entry.id   fef82cbb520ea3650e514a98620bb05c
#
_cell.length_a   1.000
_cell.length_b   1.000
_cell.length_c   1.000
_cell.angle_alpha   90.00
_cell.angle_beta   90.00
_cell.angle_gamma   90.00
#
_symmetry.space_group_name_H-M   'P 1'
#
loop_
_entity.id
_entity.type
_entity.pdbx_description
1 polymer ?
#
loop_
_entity_poly.entity_id
_entity_poly.type
_entity_poly.pdbx_seq_one_letter_code
_entity_poly.pdbx_strand_id
1 'polypeptide(L)'
;MTDVAMRLGLLLPNQGVVFGATTVSELLELADAAEGSGAFDGLWVGDNLLAKPRLESVTLLSALAGRTRRCRLGTACMASFPLRNPIVLAAQWGALDCIAGGRTVLVACIGGGPSGGHIAGAFDSEYTAMGIDPAERVGRLEEGIQVLRALWTQDPASHAGQFFRFKDIAVRPRPVQRPCPPIWIANNPHVFGKPQTGVVNRQVDRVARLGDGWLTVGTTPEQFRDTWERIRDAARGHGRDADRLESGLYFNLNINDDVGKAYAESKRFLDEYYSTDWPESKINLWTAYGPVEACIARMREYAAAGVQTMVVRFLSYDQKPQLRRFIKDVAPRL
;
A
#
# COMPACT_ATOMS: atom_id res chain seq x y z
N MET A 1 -19.03 18.40 4.29
CA MET A 1 -18.24 17.19 4.08
C MET A 1 -19.11 16.05 4.57
N THR A 2 -19.53 15.16 3.69
CA THR A 2 -20.24 13.95 4.10
C THR A 2 -19.27 13.12 4.96
N ASP A 3 -19.71 12.75 6.14
CA ASP A 3 -18.97 11.94 7.12
C ASP A 3 -18.87 10.51 6.55
N VAL A 4 -17.93 10.32 5.65
CA VAL A 4 -17.64 8.98 5.10
C VAL A 4 -16.82 8.25 6.16
N ALA A 5 -17.42 7.23 6.78
CA ALA A 5 -16.73 6.40 7.75
C ALA A 5 -15.40 5.88 7.16
N MET A 6 -14.32 5.98 7.93
CA MET A 6 -13.00 5.51 7.53
C MET A 6 -13.03 3.99 7.30
N ARG A 7 -12.63 3.55 6.13
CA ARG A 7 -12.49 2.12 5.82
C ARG A 7 -11.25 1.54 6.48
N LEU A 8 -11.36 0.30 6.95
CA LEU A 8 -10.28 -0.42 7.60
C LEU A 8 -9.73 -1.50 6.67
N GLY A 9 -8.42 -1.51 6.50
CA GLY A 9 -7.69 -2.55 5.77
C GLY A 9 -6.75 -3.29 6.71
N LEU A 10 -6.64 -4.62 6.57
CA LEU A 10 -5.64 -5.42 7.26
C LEU A 10 -4.45 -5.67 6.33
N LEU A 11 -3.25 -5.30 6.74
CA LEU A 11 -2.03 -5.74 6.08
C LEU A 11 -1.63 -7.12 6.60
N LEU A 12 -1.66 -8.10 5.71
CA LEU A 12 -1.27 -9.47 6.03
C LEU A 12 0.26 -9.60 6.13
N PRO A 13 0.78 -10.42 7.06
CA PRO A 13 2.21 -10.55 7.34
C PRO A 13 2.94 -11.45 6.32
N ASN A 14 2.83 -11.17 5.02
CA ASN A 14 3.37 -12.05 3.96
C ASN A 14 4.91 -12.16 3.94
N GLN A 15 5.63 -11.25 4.60
CA GLN A 15 7.07 -11.39 4.84
C GLN A 15 7.37 -12.35 5.99
N GLY A 16 6.49 -12.45 6.98
CA GLY A 16 6.65 -13.32 8.14
C GLY A 16 6.78 -14.80 7.76
N VAL A 17 6.22 -15.21 6.63
CA VAL A 17 6.37 -16.59 6.12
C VAL A 17 7.82 -16.92 5.78
N VAL A 18 8.59 -15.95 5.25
CA VAL A 18 10.01 -16.16 4.90
C VAL A 18 10.88 -16.27 6.14
N PHE A 19 10.52 -15.59 7.23
CA PHE A 19 11.25 -15.64 8.49
C PHE A 19 10.75 -16.73 9.46
N GLY A 20 9.77 -17.54 9.05
CA GLY A 20 9.17 -18.57 9.92
C GLY A 20 8.34 -18.02 11.08
N ALA A 21 7.98 -16.72 11.05
CA ALA A 21 7.12 -16.10 12.06
C ALA A 21 5.64 -16.45 11.87
N THR A 22 5.24 -16.90 10.70
CA THR A 22 3.91 -17.43 10.37
C THR A 22 4.02 -18.42 9.22
N THR A 23 3.00 -19.22 9.02
CA THR A 23 2.86 -20.12 7.87
C THR A 23 1.91 -19.55 6.83
N VAL A 24 1.92 -20.12 5.61
CA VAL A 24 0.94 -19.75 4.58
C VAL A 24 -0.49 -20.04 5.05
N SER A 25 -0.69 -21.18 5.73
CA SER A 25 -2.01 -21.53 6.28
C SER A 25 -2.51 -20.51 7.29
N GLU A 26 -1.67 -20.13 8.25
CA GLU A 26 -2.02 -19.12 9.26
C GLU A 26 -2.31 -17.75 8.65
N LEU A 27 -1.55 -17.35 7.62
CA LEU A 27 -1.80 -16.11 6.90
C LEU A 27 -3.17 -16.13 6.23
N LEU A 28 -3.54 -17.24 5.59
CA LEU A 28 -4.85 -17.41 4.97
C LEU A 28 -5.98 -17.46 6.01
N GLU A 29 -5.76 -18.09 7.18
CA GLU A 29 -6.70 -18.07 8.30
C GLU A 29 -6.92 -16.65 8.86
N LEU A 30 -5.86 -15.83 8.94
CA LEU A 30 -6.00 -14.41 9.31
C LEU A 30 -6.88 -13.64 8.33
N ALA A 31 -6.72 -13.92 7.02
CA ALA A 31 -7.53 -13.30 5.98
C ALA A 31 -9.02 -13.73 6.10
N ASP A 32 -9.28 -15.03 6.33
CA ASP A 32 -10.64 -15.54 6.55
C ASP A 32 -11.29 -14.91 7.80
N ALA A 33 -10.53 -14.80 8.88
CA ALA A 33 -11.02 -14.18 10.12
C ALA A 33 -11.34 -12.68 9.93
N ALA A 34 -10.50 -11.95 9.20
CA ALA A 34 -10.74 -10.55 8.88
C ALA A 34 -11.97 -10.38 7.97
N GLU A 35 -12.08 -11.17 6.90
CA GLU A 35 -13.25 -11.18 6.00
C GLU A 35 -14.53 -11.51 6.76
N GLY A 36 -14.51 -12.58 7.57
CA GLY A 36 -15.67 -13.08 8.31
C GLY A 36 -16.13 -12.16 9.44
N SER A 37 -15.22 -11.34 9.99
CA SER A 37 -15.58 -10.42 11.07
C SER A 37 -16.46 -9.26 10.65
N GLY A 38 -16.44 -8.88 9.38
CA GLY A 38 -17.08 -7.66 8.90
C GLY A 38 -16.39 -6.35 9.30
N ALA A 39 -15.33 -6.42 10.10
CA ALA A 39 -14.61 -5.24 10.62
C ALA A 39 -13.64 -4.62 9.60
N PHE A 40 -13.26 -5.36 8.57
CA PHE A 40 -12.33 -4.90 7.56
C PHE A 40 -12.99 -4.78 6.19
N ASP A 41 -12.70 -3.68 5.50
CA ASP A 41 -13.15 -3.41 4.13
C ASP A 41 -12.14 -3.91 3.09
N GLY A 42 -10.92 -4.22 3.52
CA GLY A 42 -9.86 -4.66 2.60
C GLY A 42 -8.77 -5.50 3.26
N LEU A 43 -8.17 -6.37 2.44
CA LEU A 43 -6.97 -7.14 2.75
C LEU A 43 -5.83 -6.66 1.85
N TRP A 44 -4.71 -6.36 2.46
CA TRP A 44 -3.57 -5.75 1.80
C TRP A 44 -2.33 -6.61 1.99
N VAL A 45 -1.44 -6.62 1.00
CA VAL A 45 -0.18 -7.36 1.05
C VAL A 45 0.99 -6.45 0.73
N GLY A 46 2.12 -6.67 1.40
CA GLY A 46 3.37 -6.02 1.04
C GLY A 46 3.94 -6.59 -0.25
N ASP A 47 4.75 -5.80 -0.97
CA ASP A 47 5.43 -6.23 -2.18
C ASP A 47 6.89 -5.80 -2.20
N ASN A 48 7.75 -6.73 -2.56
CA ASN A 48 9.12 -6.66 -3.05
C ASN A 48 9.43 -8.00 -3.71
N LEU A 49 10.36 -8.02 -4.64
CA LEU A 49 10.78 -9.28 -5.26
C LEU A 49 11.98 -9.89 -4.52
N LEU A 50 13.09 -9.19 -4.45
CA LEU A 50 14.36 -9.70 -3.92
C LEU A 50 14.87 -8.91 -2.71
N ALA A 51 14.74 -7.58 -2.70
CA ALA A 51 15.30 -6.73 -1.65
C ALA A 51 14.75 -7.01 -0.24
N LYS A 52 13.49 -7.40 -0.15
CA LYS A 52 12.82 -7.84 1.08
C LYS A 52 11.94 -9.04 0.75
N PRO A 53 12.51 -10.26 0.71
CA PRO A 53 11.79 -11.45 0.28
C PRO A 53 10.49 -11.68 1.06
N ARG A 54 9.45 -12.08 0.34
CA ARG A 54 8.12 -12.38 0.89
C ARG A 54 7.33 -13.27 -0.08
N LEU A 55 6.18 -13.75 0.32
CA LEU A 55 5.26 -14.33 -0.66
C LEU A 55 4.93 -13.26 -1.70
N GLU A 56 5.06 -13.63 -2.97
CA GLU A 56 4.86 -12.72 -4.09
C GLU A 56 3.42 -12.17 -4.09
N SER A 57 3.29 -10.86 -4.29
CA SER A 57 2.07 -10.14 -3.99
C SER A 57 0.89 -10.52 -4.89
N VAL A 58 1.09 -10.65 -6.20
CA VAL A 58 0.01 -10.97 -7.15
C VAL A 58 -0.45 -12.42 -6.94
N THR A 59 0.48 -13.33 -6.69
CA THR A 59 0.19 -14.73 -6.38
C THR A 59 -0.63 -14.85 -5.10
N LEU A 60 -0.23 -14.15 -4.04
CA LEU A 60 -0.98 -14.18 -2.77
C LEU A 60 -2.36 -13.53 -2.93
N LEU A 61 -2.46 -12.38 -3.59
CA LEU A 61 -3.74 -11.73 -3.85
C LEU A 61 -4.69 -12.62 -4.66
N SER A 62 -4.16 -13.44 -5.59
CA SER A 62 -4.98 -14.41 -6.34
C SER A 62 -5.54 -15.51 -5.45
N ALA A 63 -4.74 -16.02 -4.51
CA ALA A 63 -5.22 -16.98 -3.51
C ALA A 63 -6.31 -16.37 -2.60
N LEU A 64 -6.11 -15.12 -2.16
CA LEU A 64 -7.09 -14.38 -1.36
C LEU A 64 -8.38 -14.10 -2.13
N ALA A 65 -8.29 -13.78 -3.42
CA ALA A 65 -9.45 -13.53 -4.29
C ALA A 65 -10.37 -14.75 -4.38
N GLY A 66 -9.80 -15.96 -4.42
CA GLY A 66 -10.56 -17.21 -4.41
C GLY A 66 -11.25 -17.52 -3.06
N ARG A 67 -10.73 -16.99 -1.95
CA ARG A 67 -11.24 -17.26 -0.59
C ARG A 67 -12.21 -16.19 -0.08
N THR A 68 -12.12 -14.96 -0.55
CA THR A 68 -12.89 -13.81 -0.06
C THR A 68 -13.98 -13.41 -1.05
N ARG A 69 -15.00 -12.68 -0.56
CA ARG A 69 -16.14 -12.23 -1.39
C ARG A 69 -16.43 -10.74 -1.24
N ARG A 70 -16.03 -10.12 -0.14
CA ARG A 70 -16.40 -8.74 0.23
C ARG A 70 -15.20 -7.79 0.27
N CYS A 71 -14.12 -8.16 0.93
CA CYS A 71 -12.98 -7.29 1.11
C CYS A 71 -12.33 -6.88 -0.23
N ARG A 72 -11.97 -5.62 -0.35
CA ARG A 72 -11.05 -5.13 -1.40
C ARG A 72 -9.70 -5.83 -1.23
N LEU A 73 -8.99 -6.05 -2.31
CA LEU A 73 -7.69 -6.72 -2.34
C LEU A 73 -6.65 -5.80 -2.96
N GLY A 74 -5.59 -5.49 -2.22
CA GLY A 74 -4.61 -4.52 -2.72
C GLY A 74 -3.19 -4.75 -2.24
N THR A 75 -2.27 -4.03 -2.84
CA THR A 75 -0.88 -3.95 -2.38
C THR A 75 -0.67 -2.73 -1.49
N ALA A 76 0.19 -2.83 -0.46
CA ALA A 76 0.53 -1.68 0.37
C ALA A 76 2.06 -1.62 0.62
N CYS A 77 2.79 -1.15 -0.39
CA CYS A 77 2.52 -0.86 -1.81
C CYS A 77 3.27 -1.83 -2.72
N MET A 78 3.04 -1.80 -4.04
CA MET A 78 3.82 -2.57 -5.02
C MET A 78 5.17 -1.87 -5.27
N ALA A 79 6.14 -2.15 -4.42
CA ALA A 79 7.48 -1.56 -4.49
C ALA A 79 8.27 -2.06 -5.70
N SER A 80 7.94 -3.23 -6.22
CA SER A 80 8.53 -3.80 -7.43
C SER A 80 7.89 -3.27 -8.74
N PHE A 81 6.96 -2.32 -8.66
CA PHE A 81 6.25 -1.83 -9.85
C PHE A 81 7.19 -1.41 -11.00
N PRO A 82 8.26 -0.62 -10.79
CA PRO A 82 9.18 -0.24 -11.86
C PRO A 82 9.98 -1.40 -12.46
N LEU A 83 10.10 -2.51 -11.73
CA LEU A 83 10.83 -3.72 -12.12
C LEU A 83 9.99 -4.68 -12.96
N ARG A 84 8.66 -4.52 -12.93
CA ARG A 84 7.73 -5.41 -13.63
C ARG A 84 7.55 -4.99 -15.07
N ASN A 85 7.48 -5.98 -15.95
CA ASN A 85 7.00 -5.72 -17.31
C ASN A 85 5.50 -5.38 -17.24
N PRO A 86 5.06 -4.18 -17.68
CA PRO A 86 3.67 -3.76 -17.51
C PRO A 86 2.69 -4.55 -18.38
N ILE A 87 3.13 -5.19 -19.48
CA ILE A 87 2.25 -6.06 -20.29
C ILE A 87 1.93 -7.33 -19.50
N VAL A 88 2.93 -7.94 -18.87
CA VAL A 88 2.74 -9.13 -18.02
C VAL A 88 1.87 -8.77 -16.81
N LEU A 89 2.17 -7.64 -16.16
CA LEU A 89 1.37 -7.17 -15.01
C LEU A 89 -0.07 -6.86 -15.43
N ALA A 90 -0.32 -6.30 -16.60
CA ALA A 90 -1.67 -6.03 -17.10
C ALA A 90 -2.49 -7.32 -17.25
N ALA A 91 -1.88 -8.40 -17.79
CA ALA A 91 -2.52 -9.70 -17.92
C ALA A 91 -2.79 -10.34 -16.54
N GLN A 92 -1.79 -10.33 -15.66
CA GLN A 92 -1.92 -10.87 -14.29
C GLN A 92 -2.99 -10.14 -13.49
N TRP A 93 -2.97 -8.80 -13.49
CA TRP A 93 -3.93 -7.99 -12.75
C TRP A 93 -5.35 -8.06 -13.33
N GLY A 94 -5.46 -8.16 -14.65
CA GLY A 94 -6.74 -8.37 -15.32
C GLY A 94 -7.39 -9.70 -14.90
N ALA A 95 -6.61 -10.78 -14.87
CA ALA A 95 -7.07 -12.09 -14.39
C ALA A 95 -7.41 -12.04 -12.89
N LEU A 96 -6.55 -11.42 -12.07
CA LEU A 96 -6.81 -11.23 -10.63
C LEU A 96 -8.11 -10.46 -10.39
N ASP A 97 -8.35 -9.38 -11.13
CA ASP A 97 -9.58 -8.59 -10.99
C ASP A 97 -10.83 -9.37 -11.37
N CYS A 98 -10.75 -10.24 -12.38
CA CYS A 98 -11.83 -11.16 -12.73
C CYS A 98 -12.11 -12.16 -11.60
N ILE A 99 -11.06 -12.80 -11.05
CA ILE A 99 -11.22 -13.75 -9.93
C ILE A 99 -11.79 -13.05 -8.69
N ALA A 100 -11.33 -11.82 -8.44
CA ALA A 100 -11.80 -11.01 -7.32
C ALA A 100 -13.21 -10.40 -7.54
N GLY A 101 -13.79 -10.50 -8.74
CA GLY A 101 -15.08 -9.88 -9.05
C GLY A 101 -15.06 -8.36 -8.96
N GLY A 102 -13.94 -7.71 -9.36
CA GLY A 102 -13.82 -6.24 -9.37
C GLY A 102 -13.51 -5.60 -8.03
N ARG A 103 -12.80 -6.29 -7.14
CA ARG A 103 -12.44 -5.78 -5.80
C ARG A 103 -10.96 -5.38 -5.65
N THR A 104 -10.20 -5.32 -6.75
CA THR A 104 -8.76 -5.06 -6.69
C THR A 104 -8.42 -3.58 -6.65
N VAL A 105 -7.30 -3.25 -5.96
CA VAL A 105 -6.69 -1.91 -5.93
C VAL A 105 -5.19 -2.07 -6.09
N LEU A 106 -4.63 -1.54 -7.19
CA LEU A 106 -3.19 -1.53 -7.40
C LEU A 106 -2.58 -0.28 -6.78
N VAL A 107 -1.68 -0.43 -5.81
CA VAL A 107 -0.95 0.72 -5.25
C VAL A 107 0.47 0.72 -5.80
N ALA A 108 0.70 1.50 -6.84
CA ALA A 108 2.01 1.63 -7.47
C ALA A 108 2.98 2.46 -6.61
N CYS A 109 4.24 2.03 -6.55
CA CYS A 109 5.31 2.67 -5.80
C CYS A 109 6.60 2.68 -6.62
N ILE A 110 7.44 3.71 -6.43
CA ILE A 110 8.76 3.80 -7.10
C ILE A 110 9.80 2.81 -6.54
N GLY A 111 9.43 2.04 -5.51
CA GLY A 111 10.35 1.15 -4.82
C GLY A 111 11.38 1.86 -3.95
N GLY A 112 12.31 1.09 -3.42
CA GLY A 112 13.47 1.60 -2.70
C GLY A 112 14.52 2.20 -3.64
N GLY A 113 15.50 2.88 -3.06
CA GLY A 113 16.58 3.50 -3.81
C GLY A 113 17.83 3.70 -2.95
N PRO A 114 18.89 4.35 -3.48
CA PRO A 114 20.19 4.51 -2.80
C PRO A 114 20.12 5.15 -1.42
N SER A 115 19.07 5.89 -1.13
CA SER A 115 18.84 6.52 0.19
C SER A 115 18.09 5.62 1.18
N GLY A 116 17.90 4.34 0.89
CA GLY A 116 17.11 3.38 1.68
C GLY A 116 17.77 2.87 2.98
N GLY A 117 18.82 3.54 3.50
CA GLY A 117 19.49 3.11 4.71
C GLY A 117 20.23 1.77 4.54
N HIS A 118 20.23 0.93 5.56
CA HIS A 118 20.96 -0.37 5.55
C HIS A 118 20.52 -1.35 4.46
N ILE A 119 19.33 -1.17 3.88
CA ILE A 119 18.81 -2.02 2.80
C ILE A 119 18.98 -1.38 1.41
N ALA A 120 19.66 -0.24 1.30
CA ALA A 120 19.90 0.42 0.01
C ALA A 120 20.58 -0.52 -0.99
N GLY A 121 21.64 -1.22 -0.56
CA GLY A 121 22.34 -2.19 -1.40
C GLY A 121 21.48 -3.37 -1.88
N ALA A 122 20.50 -3.82 -1.08
CA ALA A 122 19.58 -4.86 -1.50
C ALA A 122 18.65 -4.37 -2.62
N PHE A 123 18.20 -3.11 -2.57
CA PHE A 123 17.42 -2.53 -3.66
C PHE A 123 18.25 -2.35 -4.92
N ASP A 124 19.50 -1.89 -4.83
CA ASP A 124 20.39 -1.76 -5.98
C ASP A 124 20.66 -3.13 -6.63
N SER A 125 20.86 -4.18 -5.83
CA SER A 125 21.01 -5.56 -6.31
C SER A 125 19.75 -6.06 -7.03
N GLU A 126 18.57 -5.72 -6.51
CA GLU A 126 17.28 -6.08 -7.14
C GLU A 126 17.15 -5.44 -8.53
N TYR A 127 17.45 -4.13 -8.66
CA TYR A 127 17.44 -3.43 -9.93
C TYR A 127 18.47 -4.00 -10.91
N THR A 128 19.69 -4.26 -10.44
CA THR A 128 20.77 -4.85 -11.24
C THR A 128 20.38 -6.23 -11.78
N ALA A 129 19.80 -7.09 -10.92
CA ALA A 129 19.35 -8.42 -11.31
C ALA A 129 18.25 -8.38 -12.38
N MET A 130 17.45 -7.31 -12.40
CA MET A 130 16.39 -7.10 -13.40
C MET A 130 16.88 -6.33 -14.64
N GLY A 131 18.16 -5.95 -14.71
CA GLY A 131 18.73 -5.20 -15.83
C GLY A 131 18.15 -3.79 -15.99
N ILE A 132 17.75 -3.16 -14.88
CA ILE A 132 17.11 -1.84 -14.86
C ILE A 132 17.98 -0.86 -14.07
N ASP A 133 18.21 0.32 -14.67
CA ASP A 133 18.87 1.43 -13.94
C ASP A 133 17.93 1.98 -12.85
N PRO A 134 18.36 2.03 -11.56
CA PRO A 134 17.57 2.64 -10.50
C PRO A 134 17.14 4.09 -10.77
N ALA A 135 17.87 4.84 -11.60
CA ALA A 135 17.51 6.19 -11.99
C ALA A 135 16.23 6.25 -12.84
N GLU A 136 15.88 5.18 -13.54
CA GLU A 136 14.69 5.08 -14.39
C GLU A 136 13.39 4.85 -13.60
N ARG A 137 13.46 4.50 -12.29
CA ARG A 137 12.31 4.03 -11.51
C ARG A 137 11.09 4.95 -11.53
N VAL A 138 11.31 6.27 -11.55
CA VAL A 138 10.22 7.24 -11.60
C VAL A 138 9.55 7.24 -12.95
N GLY A 139 10.33 7.33 -14.04
CA GLY A 139 9.81 7.31 -15.40
C GLY A 139 9.09 5.99 -15.72
N ARG A 140 9.67 4.85 -15.31
CA ARG A 140 9.05 3.52 -15.46
C ARG A 140 7.74 3.39 -14.70
N LEU A 141 7.61 4.01 -13.52
CA LEU A 141 6.34 4.04 -12.80
C LEU A 141 5.30 4.85 -13.57
N GLU A 142 5.65 6.07 -13.98
CA GLU A 142 4.71 6.97 -14.66
C GLU A 142 4.25 6.39 -16.01
N GLU A 143 5.20 5.91 -16.83
CA GLU A 143 4.89 5.28 -18.12
C GLU A 143 4.18 3.93 -17.95
N GLY A 144 4.59 3.13 -16.95
CA GLY A 144 3.95 1.85 -16.63
C GLY A 144 2.47 1.99 -16.26
N ILE A 145 2.09 3.03 -15.52
CA ILE A 145 0.68 3.35 -15.23
C ILE A 145 -0.09 3.66 -16.52
N GLN A 146 0.50 4.44 -17.42
CA GLN A 146 -0.14 4.75 -18.71
C GLN A 146 -0.32 3.48 -19.57
N VAL A 147 0.69 2.62 -19.60
CA VAL A 147 0.63 1.33 -20.30
C VAL A 147 -0.46 0.42 -19.74
N LEU A 148 -0.55 0.28 -18.42
CA LEU A 148 -1.60 -0.52 -17.79
C LEU A 148 -2.99 0.00 -18.17
N ARG A 149 -3.21 1.31 -18.06
CA ARG A 149 -4.49 1.93 -18.45
C ARG A 149 -4.82 1.69 -19.93
N ALA A 150 -3.85 1.88 -20.84
CA ALA A 150 -4.04 1.61 -22.25
C ALA A 150 -4.44 0.14 -22.50
N LEU A 151 -3.72 -0.83 -21.94
CA LEU A 151 -3.98 -2.26 -22.10
C LEU A 151 -5.32 -2.70 -21.52
N TRP A 152 -5.84 -2.03 -20.48
CA TRP A 152 -7.12 -2.36 -19.87
C TRP A 152 -8.32 -1.68 -20.54
N THR A 153 -8.11 -0.53 -21.22
CA THR A 153 -9.20 0.28 -21.76
C THR A 153 -9.29 0.27 -23.29
N GLN A 154 -8.18 0.06 -23.99
CA GLN A 154 -8.11 0.01 -25.47
C GLN A 154 -8.07 -1.43 -25.99
N ASP A 155 -8.51 -1.65 -27.23
CA ASP A 155 -8.58 -2.96 -27.86
C ASP A 155 -8.57 -2.87 -29.40
N PRO A 156 -7.44 -3.10 -30.06
CA PRO A 156 -6.11 -3.29 -29.51
C PRO A 156 -5.51 -2.01 -28.92
N ALA A 157 -4.49 -2.16 -28.07
CA ALA A 157 -3.72 -1.07 -27.50
C ALA A 157 -2.35 -0.98 -28.20
N SER A 158 -1.85 0.24 -28.36
CA SER A 158 -0.50 0.52 -28.82
C SER A 158 0.14 1.56 -27.90
N HIS A 159 1.47 1.48 -27.74
CA HIS A 159 2.23 2.43 -26.93
C HIS A 159 3.63 2.63 -27.52
N ALA A 160 4.11 3.87 -27.52
CA ALA A 160 5.45 4.23 -28.01
C ALA A 160 6.06 5.26 -27.03
N GLY A 161 6.55 4.78 -25.91
CA GLY A 161 7.19 5.58 -24.88
C GLY A 161 8.70 5.42 -24.83
N GLN A 162 9.29 5.92 -23.76
CA GLN A 162 10.72 5.84 -23.50
C GLN A 162 11.15 4.44 -23.05
N PHE A 163 10.38 3.82 -22.16
CA PHE A 163 10.72 2.55 -21.52
C PHE A 163 9.97 1.37 -22.11
N PHE A 164 8.79 1.60 -22.67
CA PHE A 164 7.92 0.55 -23.20
C PHE A 164 7.43 0.90 -24.60
N ARG A 165 7.45 -0.11 -25.48
CA ARG A 165 6.97 0.04 -26.85
C ARG A 165 6.31 -1.25 -27.33
N PHE A 166 5.07 -1.12 -27.83
CA PHE A 166 4.35 -2.22 -28.46
C PHE A 166 3.27 -1.69 -29.41
N LYS A 167 2.80 -2.53 -30.30
CA LYS A 167 1.79 -2.18 -31.29
C LYS A 167 0.73 -3.27 -31.37
N ASP A 168 -0.53 -2.85 -31.42
CA ASP A 168 -1.70 -3.68 -31.69
C ASP A 168 -1.81 -4.92 -30.77
N ILE A 169 -1.59 -4.74 -29.46
CA ILE A 169 -1.68 -5.80 -28.46
C ILE A 169 -3.05 -5.76 -27.77
N ALA A 170 -3.66 -6.94 -27.61
CA ALA A 170 -4.88 -7.12 -26.82
C ALA A 170 -4.58 -8.02 -25.60
N VAL A 171 -4.84 -7.52 -24.39
CA VAL A 171 -4.74 -8.31 -23.15
C VAL A 171 -6.13 -8.91 -22.82
N ARG A 172 -6.15 -10.21 -22.53
CA ARG A 172 -7.35 -10.98 -22.16
C ARG A 172 -7.04 -11.91 -20.99
N PRO A 173 -7.96 -12.08 -19.99
CA PRO A 173 -9.18 -11.32 -19.86
C PRO A 173 -8.90 -9.86 -19.49
N ARG A 174 -9.83 -8.96 -19.84
CA ARG A 174 -9.82 -7.59 -19.30
C ARG A 174 -10.35 -7.57 -17.88
N PRO A 175 -9.91 -6.62 -17.03
CA PRO A 175 -10.51 -6.44 -15.71
C PRO A 175 -12.03 -6.26 -15.78
N VAL A 176 -12.74 -6.60 -14.71
CA VAL A 176 -14.19 -6.37 -14.58
C VAL A 176 -14.51 -4.93 -14.24
N GLN A 177 -13.63 -4.27 -13.47
CA GLN A 177 -13.80 -2.87 -13.08
C GLN A 177 -13.76 -1.94 -14.30
N ARG A 178 -14.59 -0.87 -14.29
CA ARG A 178 -14.69 0.10 -15.40
C ARG A 178 -14.38 1.52 -14.91
N PRO A 179 -13.59 2.29 -15.68
CA PRO A 179 -12.95 1.93 -16.95
C PRO A 179 -11.82 0.89 -16.77
N CYS A 180 -11.21 0.79 -15.59
CA CYS A 180 -10.15 -0.14 -15.20
C CYS A 180 -10.07 -0.21 -13.66
N PRO A 181 -9.32 -1.16 -13.07
CA PRO A 181 -9.02 -1.17 -11.65
C PRO A 181 -8.37 0.14 -11.20
N PRO A 182 -8.72 0.67 -10.01
CA PRO A 182 -8.09 1.89 -9.51
C PRO A 182 -6.60 1.67 -9.26
N ILE A 183 -5.81 2.64 -9.69
CA ILE A 183 -4.37 2.70 -9.46
C ILE A 183 -4.09 3.83 -8.49
N TRP A 184 -3.75 3.50 -7.25
CA TRP A 184 -3.24 4.46 -6.29
C TRP A 184 -1.73 4.63 -6.45
N ILE A 185 -1.20 5.76 -6.00
CA ILE A 185 0.24 6.00 -5.98
C ILE A 185 0.69 6.13 -4.53
N ALA A 186 1.67 5.30 -4.15
CA ALA A 186 2.31 5.44 -2.85
C ALA A 186 3.49 6.40 -2.96
N ASN A 187 3.49 7.43 -2.13
CA ASN A 187 4.62 8.28 -1.88
C ASN A 187 4.59 8.87 -0.47
N ASN A 188 5.73 9.30 0.02
CA ASN A 188 5.91 9.72 1.41
C ASN A 188 6.60 11.08 1.46
N PRO A 189 5.90 12.19 1.19
CA PRO A 189 6.52 13.51 1.10
C PRO A 189 7.16 13.99 2.41
N HIS A 190 6.69 13.48 3.55
CA HIS A 190 7.14 13.91 4.89
C HIS A 190 7.89 12.82 5.67
N VAL A 191 8.07 11.62 5.09
CA VAL A 191 8.63 10.50 5.84
C VAL A 191 10.06 10.78 6.33
N PHE A 192 10.22 10.76 7.64
CA PHE A 192 11.50 10.74 8.38
C PHE A 192 12.52 11.84 8.04
N GLY A 193 12.12 13.02 7.61
CA GLY A 193 13.03 14.13 7.37
C GLY A 193 12.32 15.43 7.02
N LYS A 194 13.10 16.52 6.85
CA LYS A 194 12.57 17.76 6.30
C LYS A 194 12.44 17.62 4.78
N PRO A 195 11.22 17.63 4.23
CA PRO A 195 11.04 17.46 2.79
C PRO A 195 11.58 18.71 2.06
N GLN A 196 12.23 18.48 0.92
CA GLN A 196 12.55 19.55 -0.01
C GLN A 196 11.28 19.92 -0.78
N THR A 197 10.92 21.18 -0.81
CA THR A 197 9.68 21.67 -1.46
C THR A 197 9.52 21.16 -2.89
N GLY A 198 10.57 21.19 -3.70
CA GLY A 198 10.51 20.68 -5.08
C GLY A 198 10.24 19.17 -5.18
N VAL A 199 10.68 18.37 -4.22
CA VAL A 199 10.40 16.92 -4.15
C VAL A 199 8.92 16.71 -3.81
N VAL A 200 8.41 17.42 -2.80
CA VAL A 200 6.99 17.35 -2.41
C VAL A 200 6.09 17.71 -3.57
N ASN A 201 6.38 18.82 -4.28
CA ASN A 201 5.58 19.26 -5.42
C ASN A 201 5.51 18.20 -6.53
N ARG A 202 6.65 17.58 -6.89
CA ARG A 202 6.67 16.50 -7.89
C ARG A 202 5.88 15.26 -7.44
N GLN A 203 5.90 14.95 -6.16
CA GLN A 203 5.16 13.81 -5.61
C GLN A 203 3.65 14.08 -5.61
N VAL A 204 3.23 15.28 -5.22
CA VAL A 204 1.84 15.75 -5.25
C VAL A 204 1.32 15.74 -6.69
N ASP A 205 2.05 16.35 -7.63
CA ASP A 205 1.69 16.41 -9.05
C ASP A 205 1.52 15.00 -9.66
N ARG A 206 2.41 14.07 -9.34
CA ARG A 206 2.31 12.69 -9.84
C ARG A 206 1.02 12.01 -9.43
N VAL A 207 0.62 12.13 -8.15
CA VAL A 207 -0.66 11.56 -7.68
C VAL A 207 -1.82 12.26 -8.37
N ALA A 208 -1.80 13.59 -8.40
CA ALA A 208 -2.84 14.41 -9.00
C ALA A 208 -3.08 14.09 -10.49
N ARG A 209 -2.02 13.84 -11.23
CA ARG A 209 -2.05 13.59 -12.67
C ARG A 209 -2.38 12.14 -13.02
N LEU A 210 -1.85 11.17 -12.28
CA LEU A 210 -1.86 9.76 -12.66
C LEU A 210 -2.63 8.84 -11.71
N GLY A 211 -2.79 9.20 -10.44
CA GLY A 211 -3.39 8.31 -9.44
C GLY A 211 -4.91 8.42 -9.38
N ASP A 212 -5.57 7.32 -9.00
CA ASP A 212 -6.96 7.31 -8.55
C ASP A 212 -7.05 7.41 -7.02
N GLY A 213 -5.90 7.39 -6.35
CA GLY A 213 -5.75 7.59 -4.92
C GLY A 213 -4.31 7.75 -4.51
N TRP A 214 -4.10 8.04 -3.24
CA TRP A 214 -2.83 8.25 -2.59
C TRP A 214 -2.68 7.36 -1.36
N LEU A 215 -1.55 6.68 -1.21
CA LEU A 215 -1.17 5.97 0.00
C LEU A 215 0.12 6.55 0.57
N THR A 216 0.16 6.83 1.88
CA THR A 216 1.36 7.34 2.55
C THR A 216 1.64 6.66 3.88
N VAL A 217 2.81 6.92 4.44
CA VAL A 217 3.26 6.46 5.76
C VAL A 217 4.04 7.55 6.50
N GLY A 218 4.17 7.42 7.81
CA GLY A 218 5.12 8.21 8.62
C GLY A 218 4.92 9.72 8.50
N THR A 219 3.68 10.18 8.59
CA THR A 219 3.27 11.58 8.54
C THR A 219 2.39 11.92 9.75
N THR A 220 2.36 13.17 10.18
CA THR A 220 1.39 13.61 11.19
C THR A 220 0.00 13.81 10.58
N PRO A 221 -1.08 13.86 11.40
CA PRO A 221 -2.42 14.16 10.88
C PRO A 221 -2.48 15.49 10.11
N GLU A 222 -1.81 16.53 10.59
CA GLU A 222 -1.75 17.85 9.92
C GLU A 222 -1.04 17.76 8.57
N GLN A 223 0.14 17.12 8.53
CA GLN A 223 0.89 16.90 7.29
C GLN A 223 0.09 16.07 6.27
N PHE A 224 -0.67 15.09 6.76
CA PHE A 224 -1.56 14.30 5.91
C PHE A 224 -2.63 15.18 5.27
N ARG A 225 -3.35 15.97 6.09
CA ARG A 225 -4.40 16.90 5.63
C ARG A 225 -3.86 17.87 4.59
N ASP A 226 -2.78 18.57 4.90
CA ASP A 226 -2.18 19.58 4.01
C ASP A 226 -1.75 18.96 2.67
N THR A 227 -1.15 17.77 2.71
CA THR A 227 -0.73 17.07 1.49
C THR A 227 -1.94 16.60 0.68
N TRP A 228 -2.97 16.08 1.35
CA TRP A 228 -4.17 15.62 0.68
C TRP A 228 -4.93 16.75 0.00
N GLU A 229 -5.07 17.90 0.64
CA GLU A 229 -5.66 19.11 0.05
C GLU A 229 -4.87 19.56 -1.20
N ARG A 230 -3.54 19.59 -1.11
CA ARG A 230 -2.68 19.94 -2.26
C ARG A 230 -2.82 18.95 -3.43
N ILE A 231 -2.96 17.66 -3.16
CA ILE A 231 -3.21 16.64 -4.20
C ILE A 231 -4.55 16.93 -4.89
N ARG A 232 -5.60 17.19 -4.12
CA ARG A 232 -6.94 17.50 -4.67
C ARG A 232 -6.94 18.78 -5.50
N ASP A 233 -6.29 19.83 -5.04
CA ASP A 233 -6.17 21.09 -5.78
C ASP A 233 -5.39 20.93 -7.08
N ALA A 234 -4.27 20.21 -7.03
CA ALA A 234 -3.50 19.89 -8.23
C ALA A 234 -4.31 19.02 -9.22
N ALA A 235 -5.11 18.07 -8.73
CA ALA A 235 -5.99 17.27 -9.58
C ALA A 235 -7.04 18.11 -10.30
N ARG A 236 -7.66 19.08 -9.61
CA ARG A 236 -8.56 20.06 -10.23
C ARG A 236 -7.82 20.88 -11.29
N GLY A 237 -6.58 21.30 -11.02
CA GLY A 237 -5.71 21.99 -11.98
C GLY A 237 -5.43 21.16 -13.25
N HIS A 238 -5.41 19.85 -13.13
CA HIS A 238 -5.32 18.91 -14.28
C HIS A 238 -6.67 18.55 -14.91
N GLY A 239 -7.77 19.22 -14.52
CA GLY A 239 -9.11 18.95 -15.03
C GLY A 239 -9.71 17.63 -14.57
N ARG A 240 -9.19 17.06 -13.45
CA ARG A 240 -9.70 15.79 -12.89
C ARG A 240 -10.68 16.04 -11.76
N ASP A 241 -11.64 15.14 -11.62
CA ASP A 241 -12.57 15.14 -10.49
C ASP A 241 -11.84 14.73 -9.20
N ALA A 242 -11.54 15.71 -8.35
CA ALA A 242 -10.83 15.52 -7.10
C ALA A 242 -11.64 14.73 -6.04
N ASP A 243 -12.96 14.68 -6.18
CA ASP A 243 -13.84 13.99 -5.23
C ASP A 243 -13.89 12.48 -5.49
N ARG A 244 -13.41 12.03 -6.66
CA ARG A 244 -13.23 10.63 -6.98
C ARG A 244 -11.90 10.05 -6.52
N LEU A 245 -10.96 10.89 -6.07
CA LEU A 245 -9.69 10.43 -5.53
C LEU A 245 -9.88 9.84 -4.14
N GLU A 246 -9.16 8.78 -3.84
CA GLU A 246 -9.17 8.14 -2.52
C GLU A 246 -7.85 8.39 -1.77
N SER A 247 -7.95 8.59 -0.45
CA SER A 247 -6.77 8.75 0.42
C SER A 247 -6.58 7.55 1.31
N GLY A 248 -5.32 7.16 1.52
CA GLY A 248 -4.95 6.04 2.36
C GLY A 248 -3.74 6.32 3.25
N LEU A 249 -3.75 5.73 4.42
CA LEU A 249 -2.64 5.71 5.36
C LEU A 249 -2.27 4.27 5.70
N TYR A 250 -1.00 3.90 5.51
CA TYR A 250 -0.47 2.67 6.06
C TYR A 250 0.05 2.95 7.47
N PHE A 251 -0.56 2.31 8.48
CA PHE A 251 -0.38 2.63 9.88
C PHE A 251 -0.11 1.38 10.70
N ASN A 252 0.74 1.50 11.71
CA ASN A 252 1.09 0.41 12.60
C ASN A 252 0.28 0.46 13.89
N LEU A 253 0.00 -0.72 14.44
CA LEU A 253 -0.79 -0.87 15.66
C LEU A 253 -0.20 -1.97 16.56
N ASN A 254 -0.14 -1.72 17.87
CA ASN A 254 0.10 -2.74 18.90
C ASN A 254 -0.80 -2.49 20.10
N ILE A 255 -1.80 -3.36 20.28
CA ILE A 255 -2.81 -3.22 21.34
C ILE A 255 -2.36 -4.02 22.55
N ASN A 256 -1.93 -3.32 23.61
CA ASN A 256 -1.51 -3.92 24.87
C ASN A 256 -1.80 -2.95 26.02
N ASP A 257 -2.36 -3.43 27.14
CA ASP A 257 -2.68 -2.57 28.28
C ASP A 257 -1.42 -2.04 28.99
N ASP A 258 -0.31 -2.77 28.87
CA ASP A 258 1.03 -2.32 29.28
C ASP A 258 1.71 -1.57 28.13
N VAL A 259 1.74 -0.25 28.26
CA VAL A 259 2.35 0.65 27.24
C VAL A 259 3.83 0.34 27.02
N GLY A 260 4.57 0.00 28.08
CA GLY A 260 6.00 -0.34 27.97
C GLY A 260 6.22 -1.61 27.16
N LYS A 261 5.41 -2.64 27.37
CA LYS A 261 5.44 -3.87 26.57
C LYS A 261 5.04 -3.62 25.13
N ALA A 262 3.98 -2.85 24.90
CA ALA A 262 3.54 -2.47 23.55
C ALA A 262 4.65 -1.77 22.77
N TYR A 263 5.33 -0.80 23.40
CA TYR A 263 6.46 -0.09 22.79
C TYR A 263 7.64 -1.03 22.49
N ALA A 264 8.06 -1.82 23.49
CA ALA A 264 9.20 -2.72 23.34
C ALA A 264 9.01 -3.75 22.22
N GLU A 265 7.80 -4.35 22.13
CA GLU A 265 7.44 -5.28 21.07
C GLU A 265 7.40 -4.57 19.70
N SER A 266 6.80 -3.38 19.63
CA SER A 266 6.74 -2.59 18.39
C SER A 266 8.13 -2.21 17.90
N LYS A 267 9.02 -1.76 18.81
CA LYS A 267 10.40 -1.43 18.47
C LYS A 267 11.14 -2.65 17.95
N ARG A 268 11.11 -3.76 18.68
CA ARG A 268 11.76 -5.01 18.26
C ARG A 268 11.26 -5.44 16.88
N PHE A 269 9.95 -5.44 16.65
CA PHE A 269 9.39 -5.81 15.35
C PHE A 269 9.92 -4.91 14.22
N LEU A 270 9.95 -3.59 14.41
CA LEU A 270 10.40 -2.64 13.40
C LEU A 270 11.92 -2.77 13.15
N ASP A 271 12.70 -2.93 14.22
CA ASP A 271 14.16 -3.09 14.13
C ASP A 271 14.53 -4.34 13.31
N GLU A 272 13.90 -5.48 13.61
CA GLU A 272 14.13 -6.75 12.91
C GLU A 272 13.60 -6.70 11.47
N TYR A 273 12.37 -6.17 11.26
CA TYR A 273 11.73 -6.08 9.95
C TYR A 273 12.53 -5.20 8.97
N TYR A 274 13.14 -4.13 9.45
CA TYR A 274 13.90 -3.18 8.63
C TYR A 274 15.42 -3.30 8.79
N SER A 275 15.89 -4.23 9.63
CA SER A 275 17.30 -4.44 9.93
C SER A 275 18.03 -3.12 10.31
N THR A 276 17.40 -2.34 11.19
CA THR A 276 17.92 -1.03 11.62
C THR A 276 17.37 -0.67 13.01
N ASP A 277 18.13 0.13 13.75
CA ASP A 277 17.67 0.67 15.04
C ASP A 277 16.71 1.85 14.80
N TRP A 278 15.42 1.63 15.01
CA TRP A 278 14.38 2.64 14.82
C TRP A 278 14.34 3.61 15.99
N PRO A 279 14.55 4.93 15.77
CA PRO A 279 14.43 5.91 16.84
C PRO A 279 12.98 6.05 17.31
N GLU A 280 12.81 6.26 18.62
CA GLU A 280 11.52 6.40 19.28
C GLU A 280 10.59 7.39 18.58
N SER A 281 11.13 8.55 18.18
CA SER A 281 10.35 9.59 17.49
C SER A 281 9.67 9.09 16.19
N LYS A 282 10.33 8.20 15.45
CA LYS A 282 9.77 7.61 14.23
C LYS A 282 8.75 6.51 14.55
N ILE A 283 8.99 5.75 15.62
CA ILE A 283 8.03 4.74 16.09
C ILE A 283 6.74 5.44 16.50
N ASN A 284 6.83 6.48 17.34
CA ASN A 284 5.70 7.28 17.83
C ASN A 284 4.92 7.98 16.70
N LEU A 285 5.63 8.37 15.63
CA LEU A 285 4.98 8.97 14.46
C LEU A 285 4.13 7.97 13.67
N TRP A 286 4.61 6.73 13.53
CA TRP A 286 4.03 5.75 12.62
C TRP A 286 3.22 4.65 13.30
N THR A 287 3.13 4.66 14.63
CA THR A 287 2.51 3.58 15.40
C THR A 287 1.56 4.14 16.46
N ALA A 288 0.38 3.54 16.57
CA ALA A 288 -0.41 3.61 17.80
C ALA A 288 -0.13 2.34 18.61
N TYR A 289 0.30 2.50 19.84
CA TYR A 289 0.54 1.39 20.74
C TYR A 289 0.05 1.70 22.16
N GLY A 290 -0.35 0.67 22.89
CA GLY A 290 -0.88 0.78 24.23
C GLY A 290 -2.33 0.30 24.36
N PRO A 291 -3.08 0.78 25.37
CA PRO A 291 -4.48 0.42 25.59
C PRO A 291 -5.38 0.75 24.41
N VAL A 292 -6.51 0.06 24.33
CA VAL A 292 -7.52 0.22 23.28
C VAL A 292 -7.89 1.69 23.06
N GLU A 293 -8.10 2.46 24.12
CA GLU A 293 -8.47 3.87 24.07
C GLU A 293 -7.42 4.74 23.39
N ALA A 294 -6.15 4.52 23.70
CA ALA A 294 -5.04 5.25 23.09
C ALA A 294 -4.95 4.94 21.58
N CYS A 295 -5.11 3.67 21.21
CA CYS A 295 -5.13 3.25 19.81
C CYS A 295 -6.28 3.89 19.03
N ILE A 296 -7.50 3.86 19.59
CA ILE A 296 -8.69 4.49 18.98
C ILE A 296 -8.50 6.00 18.82
N ALA A 297 -8.04 6.68 19.88
CA ALA A 297 -7.82 8.13 19.85
C ALA A 297 -6.87 8.50 18.70
N ARG A 298 -5.75 7.79 18.58
CA ARG A 298 -4.76 8.03 17.53
C ARG A 298 -5.30 7.76 16.12
N MET A 299 -6.09 6.70 15.94
CA MET A 299 -6.72 6.40 14.64
C MET A 299 -7.76 7.46 14.26
N ARG A 300 -8.54 7.96 15.22
CA ARG A 300 -9.51 9.04 15.00
C ARG A 300 -8.87 10.37 14.60
N GLU A 301 -7.67 10.70 15.11
CA GLU A 301 -6.92 11.90 14.66
C GLU A 301 -6.67 11.86 13.15
N TYR A 302 -6.29 10.71 12.61
CA TYR A 302 -6.08 10.55 11.17
C TYR A 302 -7.40 10.51 10.38
N ALA A 303 -8.45 9.91 10.92
CA ALA A 303 -9.77 9.96 10.31
C ALA A 303 -10.24 11.41 10.16
N ALA A 304 -10.09 12.22 11.22
CA ALA A 304 -10.40 13.66 11.21
C ALA A 304 -9.48 14.47 10.27
N ALA A 305 -8.29 13.96 9.95
CA ALA A 305 -7.39 14.54 8.96
C ALA A 305 -7.74 14.19 7.51
N GLY A 306 -8.76 13.35 7.28
CA GLY A 306 -9.24 12.99 5.95
C GLY A 306 -8.70 11.67 5.40
N VAL A 307 -8.19 10.77 6.27
CA VAL A 307 -7.85 9.40 5.88
C VAL A 307 -9.14 8.63 5.62
N GLN A 308 -9.34 8.22 4.37
CA GLN A 308 -10.51 7.43 3.95
C GLN A 308 -10.29 5.93 4.06
N THR A 309 -9.04 5.48 3.96
CA THR A 309 -8.67 4.05 4.15
C THR A 309 -7.43 3.97 5.04
N MET A 310 -7.55 3.30 6.18
CA MET A 310 -6.40 3.02 7.04
C MET A 310 -6.00 1.55 6.89
N VAL A 311 -4.81 1.31 6.34
CA VAL A 311 -4.23 -0.03 6.20
C VAL A 311 -3.43 -0.32 7.46
N VAL A 312 -3.96 -1.16 8.34
CA VAL A 312 -3.39 -1.48 9.65
C VAL A 312 -2.44 -2.67 9.55
N ARG A 313 -1.24 -2.51 10.11
CA ARG A 313 -0.28 -3.59 10.37
C ARG A 313 -0.11 -3.77 11.87
N PHE A 314 -0.32 -4.97 12.37
CA PHE A 314 0.00 -5.27 13.77
C PHE A 314 1.51 -5.46 13.94
N LEU A 315 2.11 -4.72 14.87
CA LEU A 315 3.52 -4.86 15.24
C LEU A 315 3.69 -5.93 16.32
N SER A 316 3.26 -7.13 16.01
CA SER A 316 3.42 -8.34 16.83
C SER A 316 3.69 -9.52 15.91
N TYR A 317 4.54 -10.46 16.33
CA TYR A 317 4.73 -11.70 15.60
C TYR A 317 3.52 -12.62 15.73
N ASP A 318 2.83 -12.61 16.89
CA ASP A 318 1.55 -13.28 17.05
C ASP A 318 0.40 -12.37 16.63
N GLN A 319 0.00 -12.49 15.37
CA GLN A 319 -1.04 -11.65 14.77
C GLN A 319 -2.46 -11.98 15.29
N LYS A 320 -2.71 -13.23 15.69
CA LYS A 320 -4.07 -13.71 16.02
C LYS A 320 -4.68 -13.00 17.23
N PRO A 321 -3.97 -12.81 18.37
CA PRO A 321 -4.48 -12.03 19.50
C PRO A 321 -4.74 -10.58 19.15
N GLN A 322 -3.83 -9.94 18.40
CA GLN A 322 -3.99 -8.56 17.96
C GLN A 322 -5.23 -8.39 17.09
N LEU A 323 -5.43 -9.29 16.12
CA LEU A 323 -6.59 -9.27 15.22
C LEU A 323 -7.90 -9.46 16.03
N ARG A 324 -7.95 -10.44 16.93
CA ARG A 324 -9.13 -10.68 17.78
C ARG A 324 -9.48 -9.46 18.64
N ARG A 325 -8.46 -8.85 19.28
CA ARG A 325 -8.65 -7.67 20.12
C ARG A 325 -9.08 -6.46 19.28
N PHE A 326 -8.50 -6.26 18.11
CA PHE A 326 -8.90 -5.21 17.18
C PHE A 326 -10.37 -5.34 16.77
N ILE A 327 -10.79 -6.52 16.31
CA ILE A 327 -12.17 -6.80 15.89
C ILE A 327 -13.17 -6.55 17.02
N LYS A 328 -12.83 -7.01 18.23
CA LYS A 328 -13.74 -6.93 19.39
C LYS A 328 -13.82 -5.52 19.98
N ASP A 329 -12.68 -4.88 20.19
CA ASP A 329 -12.58 -3.74 21.10
C ASP A 329 -12.29 -2.41 20.40
N VAL A 330 -11.71 -2.43 19.16
CA VAL A 330 -11.30 -1.22 18.42
C VAL A 330 -12.25 -0.91 17.27
N ALA A 331 -12.43 -1.83 16.33
CA ALA A 331 -13.18 -1.58 15.10
C ALA A 331 -14.64 -1.10 15.33
N PRO A 332 -15.41 -1.65 16.29
CA PRO A 332 -16.79 -1.20 16.52
C PRO A 332 -16.89 0.24 17.04
N ARG A 333 -15.77 0.83 17.41
CA ARG A 333 -15.69 2.16 18.04
C ARG A 333 -15.01 3.19 17.15
N LEU A 334 -14.68 2.87 15.92
CA LEU A 334 -14.11 3.78 14.91
C LEU A 334 -15.20 4.28 13.97
#